data_3a780f23fad3bbf55b446f52bd1e3cc6
#
_entry.id   3a780f23fad3bbf55b446f52bd1e3cc6
#
_cell.length_a   1.000
_cell.length_b   1.000
_cell.length_c   1.000
_cell.angle_alpha   90.00
_cell.angle_beta   90.00
_cell.angle_gamma   90.00
#
_symmetry.space_group_name_H-M   'P 1'
#
loop_
_entity.id
_entity.type
_entity.pdbx_description
1 polymer ?
#
loop_
_entity_poly.entity_id
_entity_poly.type
_entity_poly.pdbx_seq_one_letter_code
_entity_poly.pdbx_strand_id
1 'polypeptide(L)'
;MKLKILFLLLLVVSITACKTNKKENADAKSGETKKWEGGLIFPEETHFKTMKQITFGGDNAEAYWSFDDKQIIFQSNNKNWGVNCDQMFLMNVGETFKNSIPPMISTGLGRTTCAYFLPDNKSYVYGSTHLEGKECPPAPLRREGKYVWPIYESYDIFVADLEGNITNQLTTELGYDAEATVSPKGDKIVFTSMRTGDLELFTMNIDGSDVKQITDQLGYDGGAFFSPDGTKLIFRSSRPKTEAAIKEYQDLLKEGLVQPTEMELYICNADGSELRQLTDLGSANWSPFFHPSGKKILFSSNFESERGFPFNLYMIDLDGKNLERVTHGETFDAFPVFSNDGKKLIFSSNRNNGGGHDTNLFIAEWQD
;
A
#
# COMPACT_ATOMS: atom_id res chain seq x y z
N MET A 1 -29.16 -15.69 77.09
CA MET A 1 -29.03 -16.84 78.04
C MET A 1 -28.86 -18.11 77.18
N LYS A 2 -27.83 -18.90 77.45
CA LYS A 2 -27.45 -20.24 76.94
C LYS A 2 -26.82 -20.22 75.54
N LEU A 3 -25.53 -20.39 75.41
CA LEU A 3 -24.49 -21.32 75.87
C LEU A 3 -24.24 -22.46 74.87
N LYS A 4 -23.06 -22.37 74.26
CA LYS A 4 -22.06 -23.42 73.88
C LYS A 4 -22.56 -24.68 73.19
N ILE A 5 -21.84 -25.11 72.14
CA ILE A 5 -20.83 -26.14 72.23
C ILE A 5 -20.00 -26.22 70.97
N LEU A 6 -18.69 -26.22 71.16
CA LEU A 6 -17.59 -26.46 70.25
C LEU A 6 -17.47 -27.95 69.98
N PHE A 7 -17.42 -28.41 68.70
CA PHE A 7 -16.93 -29.77 68.38
C PHE A 7 -15.81 -29.67 67.36
N LEU A 8 -14.64 -30.01 67.86
CA LEU A 8 -13.43 -30.18 67.11
C LEU A 8 -13.45 -31.61 66.50
N LEU A 9 -13.46 -31.74 65.21
CA LEU A 9 -13.25 -33.02 64.53
C LEU A 9 -11.95 -32.91 63.72
N LEU A 10 -10.93 -33.58 64.22
CA LEU A 10 -9.70 -33.93 63.47
C LEU A 10 -10.09 -34.91 62.35
N LEU A 11 -9.83 -34.54 61.13
CA LEU A 11 -9.85 -35.48 60.01
C LEU A 11 -8.42 -35.61 59.45
N VAL A 12 -7.89 -36.80 59.64
CA VAL A 12 -6.60 -37.24 59.09
C VAL A 12 -6.77 -37.32 57.56
N VAL A 13 -6.07 -36.49 56.80
CA VAL A 13 -6.03 -36.58 55.35
C VAL A 13 -4.80 -37.38 54.95
N SER A 14 -5.04 -38.57 54.44
CA SER A 14 -4.06 -39.43 53.79
C SER A 14 -3.54 -38.77 52.51
N ILE A 15 -2.25 -38.55 52.47
CA ILE A 15 -1.54 -38.02 51.28
C ILE A 15 -1.40 -39.16 50.26
N THR A 16 -2.26 -39.17 49.24
CA THR A 16 -2.06 -39.99 48.06
C THR A 16 -1.32 -39.15 47.03
N ALA A 17 -0.06 -39.46 46.82
CA ALA A 17 0.78 -38.82 45.83
C ALA A 17 0.28 -39.18 44.40
N CYS A 18 -0.43 -38.27 43.76
CA CYS A 18 -0.66 -38.33 42.31
C CYS A 18 0.59 -37.81 41.59
N LYS A 19 1.29 -38.69 40.90
CA LYS A 19 2.33 -38.32 39.94
C LYS A 19 1.69 -37.55 38.80
N THR A 20 1.80 -36.24 38.80
CA THR A 20 1.55 -35.42 37.65
C THR A 20 2.71 -35.55 36.68
N ASN A 21 2.44 -36.17 35.52
CA ASN A 21 3.33 -36.12 34.38
C ASN A 21 3.49 -34.63 33.98
N LYS A 22 4.65 -34.05 34.23
CA LYS A 22 5.10 -32.82 33.58
C LYS A 22 5.18 -33.12 32.07
N LYS A 23 4.23 -32.63 31.30
CA LYS A 23 4.49 -32.36 29.88
C LYS A 23 5.61 -31.30 29.87
N GLU A 24 6.76 -31.69 29.40
CA GLU A 24 7.80 -30.78 28.98
C GLU A 24 7.19 -29.83 27.96
N ASN A 25 7.05 -28.57 28.34
CA ASN A 25 6.86 -27.50 27.39
C ASN A 25 8.11 -27.50 26.50
N ALA A 26 7.93 -27.89 25.26
CA ALA A 26 8.92 -27.62 24.26
C ALA A 26 9.14 -26.11 24.27
N ASP A 27 10.29 -25.68 24.75
CA ASP A 27 10.76 -24.34 24.57
C ASP A 27 10.70 -24.03 23.08
N ALA A 28 9.75 -23.17 22.72
CA ALA A 28 9.80 -22.50 21.44
C ALA A 28 11.13 -21.72 21.46
N LYS A 29 12.13 -22.26 20.80
CA LYS A 29 13.33 -21.53 20.45
C LYS A 29 12.82 -20.28 19.71
N SER A 30 12.88 -19.12 20.40
CA SER A 30 12.90 -17.85 19.75
C SER A 30 14.08 -17.93 18.77
N GLY A 31 13.79 -18.11 17.49
CA GLY A 31 14.81 -18.00 16.48
C GLY A 31 15.35 -16.59 16.60
N GLU A 32 16.59 -16.45 17.07
CA GLU A 32 17.33 -15.22 16.88
C GLU A 32 17.36 -14.99 15.38
N THR A 33 16.54 -14.05 14.91
CA THR A 33 16.64 -13.53 13.54
C THR A 33 18.04 -12.97 13.42
N LYS A 34 18.90 -13.67 12.69
CA LYS A 34 20.24 -13.19 12.38
C LYS A 34 20.08 -11.82 11.75
N LYS A 35 20.43 -10.77 12.48
CA LYS A 35 20.46 -9.41 11.96
C LYS A 35 21.41 -9.41 10.79
N TRP A 36 20.92 -9.18 9.56
CA TRP A 36 21.72 -9.07 8.37
C TRP A 36 22.63 -7.84 8.50
N GLU A 37 23.93 -8.03 8.55
CA GLU A 37 24.93 -6.94 8.68
C GLU A 37 25.56 -6.56 7.34
N GLY A 38 25.07 -7.11 6.24
CA GLY A 38 25.72 -7.10 4.92
C GLY A 38 25.11 -6.18 3.88
N GLY A 39 24.85 -4.89 4.18
CA GLY A 39 24.41 -3.94 3.16
C GLY A 39 22.87 -3.86 2.98
N LEU A 40 22.43 -3.31 1.84
CA LEU A 40 21.00 -3.07 1.57
C LEU A 40 20.30 -4.24 0.85
N ILE A 41 21.06 -5.11 0.19
CA ILE A 41 20.57 -6.25 -0.60
C ILE A 41 20.79 -7.53 0.19
N PHE A 42 19.75 -8.33 0.37
CA PHE A 42 19.85 -9.66 0.97
C PHE A 42 20.41 -10.67 -0.05
N PRO A 43 21.10 -11.76 0.39
CA PRO A 43 21.75 -12.70 -0.54
C PRO A 43 20.81 -13.36 -1.55
N GLU A 44 19.55 -13.52 -1.19
CA GLU A 44 18.51 -14.14 -2.01
C GLU A 44 17.89 -13.17 -3.03
N GLU A 45 18.12 -11.86 -2.89
CA GLU A 45 17.57 -10.81 -3.77
C GLU A 45 18.34 -10.70 -5.07
N THR A 46 18.25 -11.71 -5.92
CA THR A 46 19.04 -11.88 -7.13
C THR A 46 18.72 -10.91 -8.26
N HIS A 47 17.54 -10.28 -8.21
CA HIS A 47 17.11 -9.26 -9.18
C HIS A 47 17.78 -7.89 -8.99
N PHE A 48 18.52 -7.67 -7.91
CA PHE A 48 19.14 -6.38 -7.62
C PHE A 48 20.64 -6.42 -7.83
N LYS A 49 21.14 -5.63 -8.80
CA LYS A 49 22.59 -5.43 -9.00
C LYS A 49 23.15 -4.47 -7.95
N THR A 50 22.48 -3.37 -7.75
CA THR A 50 22.82 -2.32 -6.79
C THR A 50 21.55 -1.81 -6.13
N MET A 51 21.67 -1.25 -4.92
CA MET A 51 20.56 -0.61 -4.24
C MET A 51 21.03 0.63 -3.49
N LYS A 52 20.25 1.70 -3.53
CA LYS A 52 20.52 2.95 -2.83
C LYS A 52 19.29 3.40 -2.08
N GLN A 53 19.43 3.74 -0.80
CA GLN A 53 18.43 4.45 -0.02
C GLN A 53 18.50 5.94 -0.37
N ILE A 54 17.37 6.58 -0.66
CA ILE A 54 17.31 7.96 -1.14
C ILE A 54 16.57 8.92 -0.21
N THR A 55 15.72 8.40 0.72
CA THR A 55 15.10 9.17 1.80
C THR A 55 15.46 8.61 3.17
N PHE A 56 15.36 9.42 4.23
CA PHE A 56 15.76 9.04 5.59
C PHE A 56 14.81 9.65 6.63
N GLY A 57 14.08 8.77 7.34
CA GLY A 57 13.11 9.15 8.36
C GLY A 57 11.76 9.59 7.80
N GLY A 58 10.72 9.50 8.62
CA GLY A 58 9.33 9.69 8.24
C GLY A 58 8.77 8.53 7.41
N ASP A 59 7.51 8.61 7.03
CA ASP A 59 6.85 7.63 6.18
C ASP A 59 6.87 8.13 4.73
N ASN A 60 7.72 7.52 3.90
CA ASN A 60 7.90 7.86 2.49
C ASN A 60 7.40 6.69 1.66
N ALA A 61 6.46 6.94 0.75
CA ALA A 61 5.79 5.90 -0.02
C ALA A 61 5.37 6.38 -1.41
N GLU A 62 4.89 5.45 -2.23
CA GLU A 62 4.22 5.72 -3.50
C GLU A 62 5.02 6.66 -4.40
N ALA A 63 6.21 6.19 -4.79
CA ALA A 63 7.13 6.95 -5.61
C ALA A 63 6.97 6.56 -7.10
N TYR A 64 6.80 7.57 -7.95
CA TYR A 64 6.52 7.40 -9.38
C TYR A 64 7.50 8.19 -10.23
N TRP A 65 7.99 7.55 -11.29
CA TRP A 65 8.93 8.13 -12.25
C TRP A 65 8.25 9.12 -13.19
N SER A 66 8.97 10.19 -13.57
CA SER A 66 8.60 10.99 -14.74
C SER A 66 8.70 10.15 -16.01
N PHE A 67 7.96 10.52 -17.07
CA PHE A 67 7.97 9.79 -18.34
C PHE A 67 9.37 9.71 -19.00
N ASP A 68 10.28 10.63 -18.66
CA ASP A 68 11.66 10.64 -19.13
C ASP A 68 12.68 10.03 -18.14
N ASP A 69 12.19 9.42 -17.06
CA ASP A 69 12.98 8.77 -15.99
C ASP A 69 14.00 9.70 -15.28
N LYS A 70 13.80 11.03 -15.32
CA LYS A 70 14.72 11.98 -14.70
C LYS A 70 14.31 12.47 -13.34
N GLN A 71 13.01 12.39 -13.04
CA GLN A 71 12.43 12.87 -11.79
C GLN A 71 11.56 11.81 -11.14
N ILE A 72 11.31 11.97 -9.85
CA ILE A 72 10.46 11.11 -9.03
C ILE A 72 9.56 12.01 -8.21
N ILE A 73 8.25 11.77 -8.25
CA ILE A 73 7.27 12.29 -7.30
C ILE A 73 7.01 11.21 -6.27
N PHE A 74 6.86 11.59 -5.01
CA PHE A 74 6.50 10.66 -3.94
C PHE A 74 5.70 11.35 -2.84
N GLN A 75 4.92 10.57 -2.09
CA GLN A 75 4.26 11.09 -0.89
C GLN A 75 5.12 10.87 0.35
N SER A 76 5.04 11.82 1.29
CA SER A 76 5.71 11.70 2.57
C SER A 76 4.93 12.36 3.69
N ASN A 77 4.93 11.68 4.85
CA ASN A 77 4.55 12.21 6.14
C ASN A 77 5.82 12.25 7.02
N ASN A 78 6.52 13.37 6.97
CA ASN A 78 7.79 13.53 7.69
C ASN A 78 7.79 14.82 8.52
N LYS A 79 7.66 14.67 9.82
CA LYS A 79 7.64 15.80 10.77
C LYS A 79 8.92 16.65 10.71
N ASN A 80 10.07 16.04 10.38
CA ASN A 80 11.33 16.76 10.20
C ASN A 80 11.33 17.64 8.95
N TRP A 81 10.42 17.40 7.99
CA TRP A 81 10.20 18.21 6.81
C TRP A 81 9.07 19.24 6.98
N GLY A 82 8.51 19.32 8.21
CA GLY A 82 7.47 20.30 8.55
C GLY A 82 6.07 19.87 8.17
N VAL A 83 5.85 18.61 7.82
CA VAL A 83 4.53 18.08 7.47
C VAL A 83 4.05 17.05 8.50
N ASN A 84 2.75 17.10 8.81
CA ASN A 84 2.07 16.20 9.75
C ASN A 84 1.05 15.29 9.03
N CYS A 85 0.98 15.37 7.74
CA CYS A 85 0.06 14.69 6.86
C CYS A 85 0.80 14.35 5.57
N ASP A 86 0.34 13.35 4.83
CA ASP A 86 0.94 13.03 3.54
C ASP A 86 0.86 14.24 2.61
N GLN A 87 2.01 14.61 2.06
CA GLN A 87 2.19 15.66 1.06
C GLN A 87 3.04 15.14 -0.09
N MET A 88 2.97 15.78 -1.25
CA MET A 88 3.74 15.40 -2.43
C MET A 88 5.08 16.15 -2.49
N PHE A 89 6.13 15.39 -2.76
CA PHE A 89 7.49 15.87 -2.89
C PHE A 89 8.11 15.47 -4.22
N LEU A 90 9.09 16.24 -4.67
CA LEU A 90 9.81 16.04 -5.93
C LEU A 90 11.29 15.80 -5.66
N MET A 91 11.92 14.91 -6.43
CA MET A 91 13.37 14.78 -6.48
C MET A 91 13.86 14.49 -7.90
N ASN A 92 15.11 14.86 -8.20
CA ASN A 92 15.77 14.40 -9.41
C ASN A 92 16.41 13.03 -9.16
N VAL A 93 16.41 12.18 -10.17
CA VAL A 93 17.06 10.87 -10.09
C VAL A 93 18.55 11.02 -9.82
N GLY A 94 19.04 10.32 -8.79
CA GLY A 94 20.43 10.45 -8.33
C GLY A 94 20.57 11.27 -7.05
N GLU A 95 19.61 12.12 -6.71
CA GLU A 95 19.61 12.85 -5.43
C GLU A 95 19.38 11.93 -4.23
N THR A 96 19.65 12.47 -3.04
CA THR A 96 19.48 11.76 -1.77
C THR A 96 19.20 12.79 -0.67
N PHE A 97 18.13 12.58 0.10
CA PHE A 97 17.67 13.54 1.10
C PHE A 97 17.91 13.02 2.53
N LYS A 98 19.19 12.92 2.91
CA LYS A 98 19.60 12.53 4.26
C LYS A 98 19.61 13.72 5.25
N ASN A 99 20.06 14.88 4.78
CA ASN A 99 20.26 16.08 5.62
C ASN A 99 19.61 17.32 5.00
N SER A 100 18.74 17.14 4.02
CA SER A 100 18.02 18.22 3.32
C SER A 100 16.56 17.82 3.14
N ILE A 101 15.72 18.79 2.84
CA ILE A 101 14.30 18.61 2.58
C ILE A 101 14.07 18.68 1.07
N PRO A 102 13.42 17.69 0.44
CA PRO A 102 13.04 17.78 -0.96
C PRO A 102 12.00 18.88 -1.16
N PRO A 103 11.90 19.48 -2.35
CA PRO A 103 10.81 20.39 -2.69
C PRO A 103 9.44 19.75 -2.48
N MET A 104 8.59 20.38 -1.65
CA MET A 104 7.17 20.03 -1.56
C MET A 104 6.46 20.70 -2.75
N ILE A 105 5.68 19.89 -3.48
CA ILE A 105 4.96 20.33 -4.68
C ILE A 105 3.45 20.31 -4.53
N SER A 106 2.92 19.85 -3.40
CA SER A 106 1.49 19.99 -3.05
C SER A 106 1.24 21.23 -2.22
N THR A 107 -0.03 21.52 -1.95
CA THR A 107 -0.46 22.75 -1.26
C THR A 107 0.02 22.87 0.20
N GLY A 108 0.46 21.78 0.82
CA GLY A 108 0.71 21.71 2.26
C GLY A 108 -0.57 21.69 3.11
N LEU A 109 -1.74 21.64 2.49
CA LEU A 109 -3.06 21.65 3.14
C LEU A 109 -3.76 20.32 2.97
N GLY A 110 -4.56 19.92 3.97
CA GLY A 110 -5.28 18.65 3.98
C GLY A 110 -4.32 17.46 3.87
N ARG A 111 -4.82 16.37 3.31
CA ARG A 111 -4.05 15.15 3.01
C ARG A 111 -3.98 14.95 1.51
N THR A 112 -2.84 14.47 1.00
CA THR A 112 -2.67 14.07 -0.39
C THR A 112 -2.44 12.58 -0.52
N THR A 113 -2.64 12.02 -1.71
CA THR A 113 -2.31 10.62 -2.02
C THR A 113 -2.06 10.44 -3.51
N CYS A 114 -1.23 9.44 -3.85
CA CYS A 114 -1.02 8.93 -5.21
C CYS A 114 -0.85 10.04 -6.26
N ALA A 115 0.36 10.51 -6.44
CA ALA A 115 0.68 11.44 -7.52
C ALA A 115 1.25 10.69 -8.73
N TYR A 116 0.95 11.16 -9.95
CA TYR A 116 1.51 10.58 -11.17
C TYR A 116 1.83 11.67 -12.19
N PHE A 117 3.02 11.62 -12.80
CA PHE A 117 3.39 12.60 -13.81
C PHE A 117 2.45 12.57 -15.01
N LEU A 118 2.24 13.74 -15.63
CA LEU A 118 1.69 13.86 -16.96
C LEU A 118 2.80 13.76 -18.02
N PRO A 119 2.46 13.45 -19.28
CA PRO A 119 3.46 13.21 -20.34
C PRO A 119 4.39 14.38 -20.64
N ASP A 120 4.02 15.59 -20.25
CA ASP A 120 4.83 16.79 -20.41
C ASP A 120 6.04 16.86 -19.46
N ASN A 121 6.11 15.97 -18.45
CA ASN A 121 7.09 15.96 -17.36
C ASN A 121 7.18 17.30 -16.59
N LYS A 122 6.13 18.12 -16.63
CA LYS A 122 6.04 19.44 -15.98
C LYS A 122 4.82 19.59 -15.11
N SER A 123 3.88 18.69 -15.25
CA SER A 123 2.66 18.63 -14.47
C SER A 123 2.39 17.20 -13.98
N TYR A 124 1.53 17.07 -12.96
CA TYR A 124 1.16 15.79 -12.37
C TYR A 124 -0.28 15.81 -11.89
N VAL A 125 -0.90 14.63 -11.82
CA VAL A 125 -2.20 14.41 -11.18
C VAL A 125 -1.98 13.90 -9.76
N TYR A 126 -2.87 14.24 -8.82
CA TYR A 126 -2.84 13.72 -7.45
C TYR A 126 -4.20 13.86 -6.77
N GLY A 127 -4.48 12.99 -5.77
CA GLY A 127 -5.65 13.11 -4.91
C GLY A 127 -5.38 14.06 -3.74
N SER A 128 -6.36 14.89 -3.36
CA SER A 128 -6.21 15.81 -2.22
C SER A 128 -7.55 16.17 -1.57
N THR A 129 -7.52 16.34 -0.24
CA THR A 129 -8.67 16.80 0.57
C THR A 129 -8.61 18.30 0.90
N HIS A 130 -7.70 19.06 0.31
CA HIS A 130 -7.38 20.45 0.70
C HIS A 130 -8.56 21.43 0.57
N LEU A 131 -9.57 21.10 -0.25
CA LEU A 131 -10.77 21.95 -0.39
C LEU A 131 -11.70 21.87 0.83
N GLU A 132 -11.73 20.74 1.56
CA GLU A 132 -12.52 20.59 2.77
C GLU A 132 -11.92 21.37 3.95
N GLY A 133 -10.60 21.45 4.02
CA GLY A 133 -9.92 22.14 5.10
C GLY A 133 -8.40 22.15 5.01
N LYS A 134 -7.78 22.96 5.89
CA LYS A 134 -6.32 23.09 5.96
C LYS A 134 -5.69 21.98 6.79
N GLU A 135 -6.42 21.49 7.76
CA GLU A 135 -5.93 20.52 8.71
C GLU A 135 -5.86 19.11 8.09
N CYS A 136 -4.97 18.29 8.63
CA CYS A 136 -4.91 16.88 8.30
C CYS A 136 -6.16 16.16 8.80
N PRO A 137 -6.96 15.52 7.95
CA PRO A 137 -8.13 14.77 8.41
C PRO A 137 -7.71 13.61 9.32
N PRO A 138 -8.53 13.26 10.34
CA PRO A 138 -8.22 12.15 11.24
C PRO A 138 -8.06 10.83 10.49
N ALA A 139 -6.98 10.11 10.74
CA ALA A 139 -6.72 8.81 10.12
C ALA A 139 -6.76 7.69 11.17
N PRO A 140 -7.93 7.09 11.45
CA PRO A 140 -8.01 5.94 12.32
C PRO A 140 -7.30 4.77 11.64
N LEU A 141 -6.29 4.20 12.30
CA LEU A 141 -5.57 3.03 11.79
C LEU A 141 -6.25 1.71 12.20
N ARG A 142 -7.20 1.77 13.17
CA ARG A 142 -7.89 0.58 13.67
C ARG A 142 -9.33 0.89 14.03
N ARG A 143 -10.21 -0.02 13.66
CA ARG A 143 -11.63 -0.08 14.06
C ARG A 143 -11.86 -1.45 14.74
N GLU A 144 -12.21 -1.43 16.04
CA GLU A 144 -12.39 -2.67 16.83
C GLU A 144 -11.19 -3.65 16.77
N GLY A 145 -9.96 -3.09 16.77
CA GLY A 145 -8.72 -3.86 16.68
C GLY A 145 -8.30 -4.26 15.26
N LYS A 146 -9.17 -4.15 14.26
CA LYS A 146 -8.86 -4.43 12.86
C LYS A 146 -8.18 -3.23 12.20
N TYR A 147 -7.21 -3.49 11.34
CA TYR A 147 -6.54 -2.46 10.55
C TYR A 147 -7.48 -1.95 9.47
N VAL A 148 -7.60 -0.63 9.35
CA VAL A 148 -8.50 0.03 8.39
C VAL A 148 -7.82 1.21 7.71
N TRP A 149 -8.29 1.53 6.50
CA TRP A 149 -7.97 2.77 5.80
C TRP A 149 -9.19 3.68 5.75
N PRO A 150 -9.01 4.99 6.02
CA PRO A 150 -10.08 5.96 5.84
C PRO A 150 -10.30 6.28 4.36
N ILE A 151 -11.57 6.40 4.00
CA ILE A 151 -12.05 6.84 2.69
C ILE A 151 -12.71 8.20 2.92
N TYR A 152 -11.98 9.28 2.62
CA TYR A 152 -12.51 10.64 2.81
C TYR A 152 -13.33 11.04 1.60
N GLU A 153 -14.59 11.43 1.81
CA GLU A 153 -15.49 11.92 0.76
C GLU A 153 -14.99 13.22 0.10
N SER A 154 -14.06 13.89 0.73
CA SER A 154 -13.43 15.14 0.27
C SER A 154 -12.23 14.95 -0.65
N TYR A 155 -11.84 13.72 -0.97
CA TYR A 155 -10.80 13.50 -1.96
C TYR A 155 -11.32 13.78 -3.35
N ASP A 156 -10.67 14.75 -4.01
CA ASP A 156 -10.78 15.02 -5.43
C ASP A 156 -9.43 14.89 -6.13
N ILE A 157 -9.46 14.73 -7.44
CA ILE A 157 -8.27 14.62 -8.29
C ILE A 157 -7.96 15.97 -8.91
N PHE A 158 -6.72 16.42 -8.75
CA PHE A 158 -6.21 17.69 -9.24
C PHE A 158 -5.03 17.49 -10.17
N VAL A 159 -4.82 18.47 -11.05
CA VAL A 159 -3.59 18.66 -11.80
C VAL A 159 -2.84 19.86 -11.21
N ALA A 160 -1.56 19.69 -10.98
CA ALA A 160 -0.68 20.79 -10.57
C ALA A 160 0.62 20.81 -11.40
N ASP A 161 1.28 21.96 -11.44
CA ASP A 161 2.64 22.08 -11.94
C ASP A 161 3.67 21.65 -10.88
N LEU A 162 4.94 21.55 -11.25
CA LEU A 162 6.01 21.15 -10.33
C LEU A 162 6.39 22.22 -9.30
N GLU A 163 5.86 23.43 -9.42
CA GLU A 163 5.94 24.51 -8.43
C GLU A 163 4.81 24.42 -7.38
N GLY A 164 3.85 23.48 -7.57
CA GLY A 164 2.73 23.24 -6.65
C GLY A 164 1.48 24.09 -6.92
N ASN A 165 1.42 24.78 -8.06
CA ASN A 165 0.23 25.54 -8.45
C ASN A 165 -0.80 24.57 -9.06
N ILE A 166 -2.00 24.54 -8.49
CA ILE A 166 -3.12 23.78 -9.07
C ILE A 166 -3.55 24.46 -10.37
N THR A 167 -3.53 23.68 -11.45
CA THR A 167 -3.92 24.15 -12.78
C THR A 167 -5.30 23.68 -13.20
N ASN A 168 -5.77 22.54 -12.67
CA ASN A 168 -7.09 22.00 -12.94
C ASN A 168 -7.59 21.13 -11.78
N GLN A 169 -8.91 21.03 -11.61
CA GLN A 169 -9.62 20.03 -10.81
C GLN A 169 -10.34 19.10 -11.78
N LEU A 170 -10.05 17.79 -11.71
CA LEU A 170 -10.56 16.80 -12.67
C LEU A 170 -11.86 16.13 -12.21
N THR A 171 -12.08 16.08 -10.89
CA THR A 171 -13.29 15.51 -10.27
C THR A 171 -13.94 16.52 -9.33
N THR A 172 -15.26 16.49 -9.27
CA THR A 172 -16.09 17.34 -8.40
C THR A 172 -17.32 16.62 -7.88
N GLU A 173 -17.43 15.32 -8.15
CA GLU A 173 -18.52 14.50 -7.67
C GLU A 173 -18.37 14.27 -6.17
N LEU A 174 -19.50 14.15 -5.47
CA LEU A 174 -19.47 13.78 -4.05
C LEU A 174 -18.95 12.36 -3.87
N GLY A 175 -18.05 12.20 -2.93
CA GLY A 175 -17.45 10.93 -2.59
C GLY A 175 -15.95 10.89 -2.86
N TYR A 176 -15.33 9.77 -2.52
CA TYR A 176 -13.91 9.55 -2.69
C TYR A 176 -13.54 9.41 -4.18
N ASP A 177 -12.69 10.30 -4.69
CA ASP A 177 -12.04 10.21 -5.98
C ASP A 177 -10.52 10.31 -5.77
N ALA A 178 -9.78 9.20 -5.92
CA ALA A 178 -8.34 9.16 -5.64
C ALA A 178 -7.63 8.00 -6.37
N GLU A 179 -6.36 7.75 -6.03
CA GLU A 179 -5.53 6.66 -6.56
C GLU A 179 -5.35 6.76 -8.09
N ALA A 180 -5.23 7.98 -8.60
CA ALA A 180 -5.15 8.25 -10.03
C ALA A 180 -3.77 7.87 -10.60
N THR A 181 -3.75 7.08 -11.68
CA THR A 181 -2.55 6.79 -12.47
C THR A 181 -2.79 7.05 -13.95
N VAL A 182 -1.72 7.37 -14.68
CA VAL A 182 -1.80 7.77 -16.09
C VAL A 182 -1.35 6.65 -17.02
N SER A 183 -2.04 6.47 -18.14
CA SER A 183 -1.67 5.49 -19.15
C SER A 183 -0.27 5.77 -19.73
N PRO A 184 0.49 4.76 -20.16
CA PRO A 184 1.78 4.98 -20.83
C PRO A 184 1.68 5.82 -22.12
N LYS A 185 0.50 5.87 -22.72
CA LYS A 185 0.22 6.74 -23.89
C LYS A 185 -0.05 8.19 -23.51
N GLY A 186 -0.29 8.46 -22.22
CA GLY A 186 -0.59 9.80 -21.72
C GLY A 186 -1.96 10.34 -22.11
N ASP A 187 -2.89 9.47 -22.46
CA ASP A 187 -4.22 9.84 -22.98
C ASP A 187 -5.36 9.56 -22.00
N LYS A 188 -5.14 8.68 -21.03
CA LYS A 188 -6.14 8.27 -20.05
C LYS A 188 -5.59 8.29 -18.63
N ILE A 189 -6.50 8.51 -17.69
CA ILE A 189 -6.30 8.33 -16.24
C ILE A 189 -7.22 7.19 -15.80
N VAL A 190 -6.73 6.27 -14.96
CA VAL A 190 -7.55 5.34 -14.19
C VAL A 190 -7.52 5.80 -12.73
N PHE A 191 -8.65 5.70 -12.03
CA PHE A 191 -8.79 6.14 -10.65
C PHE A 191 -9.86 5.33 -9.91
N THR A 192 -9.82 5.37 -8.59
CA THR A 192 -10.85 4.78 -7.71
C THR A 192 -11.87 5.82 -7.33
N SER A 193 -13.17 5.48 -7.39
CA SER A 193 -14.26 6.40 -7.09
C SER A 193 -15.41 5.73 -6.34
N MET A 194 -16.03 6.47 -5.43
CA MET A 194 -17.25 6.07 -4.72
C MET A 194 -18.55 6.60 -5.34
N ARG A 195 -18.53 7.18 -6.52
CA ARG A 195 -19.72 7.81 -7.17
C ARG A 195 -20.90 6.86 -7.41
N THR A 196 -20.67 5.55 -7.39
CA THR A 196 -21.74 4.51 -7.52
C THR A 196 -22.18 3.94 -6.18
N GLY A 197 -21.58 4.39 -5.08
CA GLY A 197 -21.86 3.90 -3.72
C GLY A 197 -20.99 2.73 -3.27
N ASP A 198 -20.04 2.30 -4.11
CA ASP A 198 -18.98 1.34 -3.81
C ASP A 198 -17.64 1.86 -4.37
N LEU A 199 -16.53 1.28 -3.95
CA LEU A 199 -15.20 1.63 -4.42
C LEU A 199 -14.89 0.89 -5.72
N GLU A 200 -15.07 1.58 -6.82
CA GLU A 200 -14.94 1.05 -8.17
C GLU A 200 -13.87 1.78 -8.99
N LEU A 201 -13.33 1.12 -9.99
CA LEU A 201 -12.43 1.75 -10.94
C LEU A 201 -13.19 2.49 -12.03
N PHE A 202 -12.69 3.66 -12.34
CA PHE A 202 -13.12 4.51 -13.45
C PHE A 202 -11.94 4.92 -14.29
N THR A 203 -12.19 5.22 -15.57
CA THR A 203 -11.24 5.90 -16.45
C THR A 203 -11.81 7.23 -16.92
N MET A 204 -10.93 8.18 -17.23
CA MET A 204 -11.26 9.45 -17.87
C MET A 204 -10.14 9.85 -18.85
N ASN A 205 -10.43 10.80 -19.73
CA ASN A 205 -9.39 11.48 -20.49
C ASN A 205 -8.49 12.28 -19.54
N ILE A 206 -7.29 12.65 -20.02
CA ILE A 206 -6.32 13.40 -19.23
C ILE A 206 -6.81 14.81 -18.82
N ASP A 207 -7.83 15.33 -19.49
CA ASP A 207 -8.50 16.60 -19.19
C ASP A 207 -9.71 16.46 -18.24
N GLY A 208 -9.99 15.25 -17.73
CA GLY A 208 -11.13 14.94 -16.87
C GLY A 208 -12.42 14.56 -17.62
N SER A 209 -12.46 14.64 -18.93
CA SER A 209 -13.65 14.30 -19.72
C SER A 209 -13.81 12.80 -19.96
N ASP A 210 -14.97 12.36 -20.47
CA ASP A 210 -15.27 10.97 -20.89
C ASP A 210 -15.07 9.95 -19.73
N VAL A 211 -15.62 10.26 -18.54
CA VAL A 211 -15.56 9.38 -17.37
C VAL A 211 -16.35 8.09 -17.64
N LYS A 212 -15.71 6.94 -17.46
CA LYS A 212 -16.30 5.61 -17.68
C LYS A 212 -16.01 4.68 -16.51
N GLN A 213 -17.04 3.99 -16.06
CA GLN A 213 -16.91 2.91 -15.08
C GLN A 213 -16.24 1.69 -15.70
N ILE A 214 -15.31 1.08 -14.98
CA ILE A 214 -14.53 -0.09 -15.39
C ILE A 214 -14.94 -1.34 -14.61
N THR A 215 -15.20 -1.21 -13.31
CA THR A 215 -15.62 -2.30 -12.44
C THR A 215 -16.99 -2.00 -11.81
N ASP A 216 -17.74 -3.05 -11.45
CA ASP A 216 -19.10 -2.97 -10.92
C ASP A 216 -19.43 -4.09 -9.90
N GLN A 217 -18.42 -4.73 -9.34
CA GLN A 217 -18.59 -5.86 -8.42
C GLN A 217 -18.37 -5.44 -6.98
N LEU A 218 -19.31 -5.83 -6.09
CA LEU A 218 -19.21 -5.50 -4.67
C LEU A 218 -17.83 -5.79 -4.07
N GLY A 219 -17.25 -4.76 -3.48
CA GLY A 219 -15.95 -4.77 -2.82
C GLY A 219 -15.07 -3.62 -3.27
N TYR A 220 -13.91 -3.49 -2.63
CA TYR A 220 -13.00 -2.41 -2.93
C TYR A 220 -12.11 -2.75 -4.14
N ASP A 221 -12.25 -2.02 -5.22
CA ASP A 221 -11.34 -2.03 -6.37
C ASP A 221 -10.49 -0.76 -6.37
N GLY A 222 -9.16 -0.89 -6.34
CA GLY A 222 -8.31 0.29 -6.26
C GLY A 222 -6.83 0.06 -6.56
N GLY A 223 -6.07 1.16 -6.62
CA GLY A 223 -4.64 1.17 -6.89
C GLY A 223 -4.30 0.56 -8.24
N ALA A 224 -5.01 0.97 -9.28
CA ALA A 224 -4.87 0.41 -10.63
C ALA A 224 -3.72 1.02 -11.41
N PHE A 225 -3.03 0.17 -12.21
CA PHE A 225 -2.00 0.59 -13.17
C PHE A 225 -2.27 0.00 -14.53
N PHE A 226 -1.97 0.78 -15.57
CA PHE A 226 -1.99 0.31 -16.94
C PHE A 226 -0.81 -0.61 -17.25
N SER A 227 -1.01 -1.58 -18.16
CA SER A 227 0.08 -2.34 -18.76
C SER A 227 0.97 -1.42 -19.62
N PRO A 228 2.24 -1.81 -19.90
CA PRO A 228 3.16 -1.00 -20.70
C PRO A 228 2.64 -0.62 -22.10
N ASP A 229 1.76 -1.43 -22.67
CA ASP A 229 1.10 -1.15 -23.96
C ASP A 229 -0.23 -0.37 -23.82
N GLY A 230 -0.69 -0.14 -22.56
CA GLY A 230 -1.92 0.57 -22.23
C GLY A 230 -3.20 -0.21 -22.52
N THR A 231 -3.12 -1.53 -22.73
CA THR A 231 -4.28 -2.35 -23.11
C THR A 231 -4.98 -3.03 -21.95
N LYS A 232 -4.31 -3.14 -20.80
CA LYS A 232 -4.81 -3.81 -19.59
C LYS A 232 -4.66 -2.94 -18.35
N LEU A 233 -5.44 -3.29 -17.32
CA LEU A 233 -5.34 -2.76 -15.96
C LEU A 233 -5.05 -3.91 -15.01
N ILE A 234 -4.14 -3.69 -14.06
CA ILE A 234 -3.90 -4.51 -12.88
C ILE A 234 -4.27 -3.69 -11.64
N PHE A 235 -4.93 -4.29 -10.67
CA PHE A 235 -5.38 -3.60 -9.45
C PHE A 235 -5.55 -4.57 -8.28
N ARG A 236 -5.62 -4.05 -7.05
CA ARG A 236 -6.02 -4.82 -5.88
C ARG A 236 -7.52 -4.77 -5.69
N SER A 237 -8.08 -5.86 -5.19
CA SER A 237 -9.52 -5.98 -4.99
C SER A 237 -9.86 -6.82 -3.77
N SER A 238 -10.89 -6.42 -3.03
CA SER A 238 -11.57 -7.27 -2.08
C SER A 238 -12.87 -7.80 -2.70
N ARG A 239 -13.24 -9.04 -2.35
CA ARG A 239 -14.50 -9.65 -2.81
C ARG A 239 -15.13 -10.40 -1.63
N PRO A 240 -15.89 -9.70 -0.75
CA PRO A 240 -16.56 -10.34 0.37
C PRO A 240 -17.62 -11.34 -0.14
N LYS A 241 -17.52 -12.60 0.29
CA LYS A 241 -18.33 -13.70 -0.26
C LYS A 241 -19.44 -14.17 0.68
N THR A 242 -19.28 -13.97 1.99
CA THR A 242 -20.29 -14.41 2.98
C THR A 242 -21.18 -13.23 3.39
N GLU A 243 -22.42 -13.50 3.82
CA GLU A 243 -23.33 -12.44 4.31
C GLU A 243 -22.69 -11.61 5.43
N ALA A 244 -21.93 -12.24 6.32
CA ALA A 244 -21.23 -11.55 7.40
C ALA A 244 -20.12 -10.62 6.86
N ALA A 245 -19.31 -11.08 5.91
CA ALA A 245 -18.25 -10.28 5.32
C ALA A 245 -18.81 -9.13 4.47
N ILE A 246 -19.89 -9.39 3.72
CA ILE A 246 -20.61 -8.34 2.95
C ILE A 246 -21.13 -7.27 3.88
N LYS A 247 -21.80 -7.68 4.97
CA LYS A 247 -22.34 -6.73 5.95
C LYS A 247 -21.21 -5.92 6.60
N GLU A 248 -20.11 -6.56 7.00
CA GLU A 248 -18.96 -5.88 7.59
C GLU A 248 -18.36 -4.85 6.64
N TYR A 249 -18.13 -5.23 5.39
CA TYR A 249 -17.61 -4.31 4.36
C TYR A 249 -18.52 -3.10 4.18
N GLN A 250 -19.83 -3.33 4.03
CA GLN A 250 -20.81 -2.24 3.86
C GLN A 250 -20.94 -1.36 5.10
N ASP A 251 -20.82 -1.92 6.30
CA ASP A 251 -20.89 -1.14 7.54
C ASP A 251 -19.62 -0.27 7.71
N LEU A 252 -18.43 -0.80 7.40
CA LEU A 252 -17.20 -0.01 7.37
C LEU A 252 -17.27 1.11 6.33
N LEU A 253 -17.76 0.82 5.12
CA LEU A 253 -17.86 1.80 4.05
C LEU A 253 -18.79 2.97 4.42
N LYS A 254 -19.91 2.72 5.13
CA LYS A 254 -20.78 3.76 5.68
C LYS A 254 -20.10 4.65 6.74
N GLU A 255 -19.07 4.11 7.41
CA GLU A 255 -18.24 4.85 8.36
C GLU A 255 -17.08 5.59 7.66
N GLY A 256 -16.98 5.53 6.32
CA GLY A 256 -15.85 6.05 5.56
C GLY A 256 -14.58 5.24 5.75
N LEU A 257 -14.68 3.93 5.94
CA LEU A 257 -13.56 3.04 6.22
C LEU A 257 -13.58 1.82 5.30
N VAL A 258 -12.41 1.23 5.04
CA VAL A 258 -12.24 -0.09 4.42
C VAL A 258 -11.20 -0.90 5.17
N GLN A 259 -11.31 -2.23 5.10
CA GLN A 259 -10.32 -3.16 5.65
C GLN A 259 -9.46 -3.73 4.50
N PRO A 260 -8.16 -3.39 4.44
CA PRO A 260 -7.31 -3.79 3.32
C PRO A 260 -6.56 -5.11 3.52
N THR A 261 -7.00 -5.97 4.43
CA THR A 261 -6.23 -7.15 4.88
C THR A 261 -6.54 -8.44 4.13
N GLU A 262 -7.61 -8.46 3.33
CA GLU A 262 -8.01 -9.60 2.50
C GLU A 262 -8.25 -9.09 1.08
N MET A 263 -7.16 -8.95 0.33
CA MET A 263 -7.18 -8.43 -1.02
C MET A 263 -6.41 -9.35 -1.96
N GLU A 264 -6.95 -9.56 -3.14
CA GLU A 264 -6.30 -10.26 -4.23
C GLU A 264 -6.06 -9.31 -5.40
N LEU A 265 -5.18 -9.71 -6.31
CA LEU A 265 -4.95 -8.98 -7.54
C LEU A 265 -5.93 -9.42 -8.63
N TYR A 266 -6.45 -8.43 -9.35
CA TYR A 266 -7.35 -8.61 -10.48
C TYR A 266 -6.79 -7.91 -11.71
N ILE A 267 -7.06 -8.49 -12.88
CA ILE A 267 -6.63 -7.95 -14.16
C ILE A 267 -7.81 -7.93 -15.13
N CYS A 268 -7.91 -6.87 -15.93
CA CYS A 268 -8.88 -6.74 -17.01
C CYS A 268 -8.27 -6.02 -18.22
N ASN A 269 -8.99 -5.97 -19.33
CA ASN A 269 -8.69 -5.03 -20.39
C ASN A 269 -8.97 -3.59 -19.92
N ALA A 270 -8.35 -2.58 -20.55
CA ALA A 270 -8.52 -1.18 -20.17
C ALA A 270 -9.96 -0.64 -20.32
N ASP A 271 -10.82 -1.37 -20.98
CA ASP A 271 -12.26 -1.09 -21.09
C ASP A 271 -13.13 -1.87 -20.07
N GLY A 272 -12.51 -2.60 -19.13
CA GLY A 272 -13.17 -3.42 -18.12
C GLY A 272 -13.53 -4.84 -18.58
N SER A 273 -13.42 -5.16 -19.85
CA SER A 273 -13.68 -6.51 -20.35
C SER A 273 -12.62 -7.53 -19.88
N GLU A 274 -12.97 -8.82 -19.95
CA GLU A 274 -12.10 -9.94 -19.53
C GLU A 274 -11.60 -9.83 -18.07
N LEU A 275 -12.41 -9.25 -17.19
CA LEU A 275 -12.08 -9.16 -15.76
C LEU A 275 -11.91 -10.56 -15.14
N ARG A 276 -10.77 -10.76 -14.49
CA ARG A 276 -10.47 -12.00 -13.77
C ARG A 276 -9.55 -11.80 -12.58
N GLN A 277 -9.68 -12.66 -11.60
CA GLN A 277 -8.73 -12.77 -10.50
C GLN A 277 -7.39 -13.31 -11.00
N LEU A 278 -6.29 -12.69 -10.56
CA LEU A 278 -4.92 -13.10 -10.90
C LEU A 278 -4.27 -13.94 -9.79
N THR A 279 -4.45 -13.52 -8.53
CA THR A 279 -3.91 -14.20 -7.35
C THR A 279 -5.01 -14.82 -6.50
N ASP A 280 -4.71 -15.92 -5.80
CA ASP A 280 -5.56 -16.56 -4.78
C ASP A 280 -4.63 -17.00 -3.64
N LEU A 281 -3.99 -16.02 -3.00
CA LEU A 281 -2.96 -16.22 -1.99
C LEU A 281 -3.49 -16.03 -0.57
N GLY A 282 -4.64 -15.37 -0.45
CA GLY A 282 -5.14 -14.88 0.82
C GLY A 282 -4.30 -13.72 1.36
N SER A 283 -4.67 -13.20 2.55
CA SER A 283 -3.97 -12.10 3.19
C SER A 283 -4.03 -10.78 2.37
N ALA A 284 -3.04 -9.92 2.50
CA ALA A 284 -3.00 -8.64 1.81
C ALA A 284 -2.04 -8.68 0.63
N ASN A 285 -2.56 -8.50 -0.57
CA ASN A 285 -1.79 -8.38 -1.81
C ASN A 285 -2.01 -6.98 -2.36
N TRP A 286 -0.98 -6.12 -2.31
CA TRP A 286 -1.08 -4.69 -2.56
C TRP A 286 -0.15 -4.21 -3.66
N SER A 287 -0.42 -2.99 -4.15
CA SER A 287 0.48 -2.21 -5.00
C SER A 287 1.02 -3.00 -6.20
N PRO A 288 0.16 -3.65 -7.00
CA PRO A 288 0.62 -4.36 -8.18
C PRO A 288 1.15 -3.39 -9.24
N PHE A 289 2.24 -3.76 -9.88
CA PHE A 289 2.80 -3.02 -11.01
C PHE A 289 3.25 -3.96 -12.12
N PHE A 290 3.04 -3.59 -13.37
CA PHE A 290 3.52 -4.40 -14.48
C PHE A 290 5.04 -4.38 -14.58
N HIS A 291 5.64 -5.55 -14.74
CA HIS A 291 7.02 -5.64 -15.22
C HIS A 291 7.12 -5.03 -16.63
N PRO A 292 8.21 -4.35 -16.98
CA PRO A 292 8.35 -3.67 -18.28
C PRO A 292 8.15 -4.56 -19.50
N SER A 293 8.39 -5.88 -19.36
CA SER A 293 8.07 -6.86 -20.42
C SER A 293 6.57 -6.98 -20.72
N GLY A 294 5.70 -6.48 -19.86
CA GLY A 294 4.25 -6.67 -19.94
C GLY A 294 3.77 -8.10 -19.71
N LYS A 295 4.62 -9.01 -19.21
CA LYS A 295 4.31 -10.44 -19.04
C LYS A 295 4.17 -10.87 -17.59
N LYS A 296 4.63 -10.07 -16.64
CA LYS A 296 4.61 -10.35 -15.21
C LYS A 296 4.09 -9.16 -14.42
N ILE A 297 3.64 -9.42 -13.22
CA ILE A 297 3.22 -8.43 -12.22
C ILE A 297 4.15 -8.53 -11.03
N LEU A 298 4.71 -7.40 -10.59
CA LEU A 298 5.41 -7.23 -9.32
C LEU A 298 4.42 -6.64 -8.32
N PHE A 299 4.39 -7.15 -7.10
CA PHE A 299 3.44 -6.70 -6.07
C PHE A 299 3.98 -6.93 -4.66
N SER A 300 3.37 -6.27 -3.68
CA SER A 300 3.68 -6.41 -2.26
C SER A 300 2.70 -7.36 -1.59
N SER A 301 3.19 -8.30 -0.78
CA SER A 301 2.33 -9.26 -0.08
C SER A 301 2.89 -9.72 1.26
N ASN A 302 1.98 -10.06 2.16
CA ASN A 302 2.28 -10.69 3.44
C ASN A 302 1.73 -12.13 3.56
N PHE A 303 1.41 -12.79 2.43
CA PHE A 303 0.75 -14.10 2.44
C PHE A 303 1.56 -15.21 3.12
N GLU A 304 2.89 -15.09 3.17
CA GLU A 304 3.76 -16.02 3.91
C GLU A 304 3.89 -15.66 5.40
N SER A 305 3.25 -14.58 5.86
CA SER A 305 3.37 -14.10 7.24
C SER A 305 2.21 -14.56 8.11
N GLU A 306 2.48 -15.31 9.17
CA GLU A 306 1.47 -15.72 10.16
C GLU A 306 0.89 -14.55 10.97
N ARG A 307 1.58 -13.40 11.02
CA ARG A 307 1.22 -12.24 11.86
C ARG A 307 0.80 -11.01 11.08
N GLY A 308 0.63 -11.11 9.74
CA GLY A 308 0.33 -9.98 8.87
C GLY A 308 1.53 -9.06 8.60
N PHE A 309 2.74 -9.45 9.02
CA PHE A 309 4.02 -8.79 8.81
C PHE A 309 5.13 -9.85 8.90
N PRO A 310 6.17 -9.86 8.04
CA PRO A 310 6.59 -8.84 7.06
C PRO A 310 5.76 -8.80 5.77
N PHE A 311 5.96 -7.71 5.00
CA PHE A 311 5.57 -7.63 3.60
C PHE A 311 6.81 -7.74 2.73
N ASN A 312 6.73 -8.54 1.67
CA ASN A 312 7.80 -8.66 0.69
C ASN A 312 7.26 -8.42 -0.72
N LEU A 313 8.16 -8.13 -1.65
CA LEU A 313 7.82 -8.05 -3.07
C LEU A 313 7.83 -9.45 -3.68
N TYR A 314 6.83 -9.73 -4.49
CA TYR A 314 6.64 -10.95 -5.24
C TYR A 314 6.40 -10.64 -6.71
N MET A 315 6.74 -11.57 -7.58
CA MET A 315 6.49 -11.47 -9.01
C MET A 315 5.72 -12.69 -9.48
N ILE A 316 4.73 -12.49 -10.37
CA ILE A 316 3.85 -13.56 -10.89
C ILE A 316 3.59 -13.35 -12.37
N ASP A 317 3.48 -14.41 -13.16
CA ASP A 317 3.09 -14.33 -14.56
C ASP A 317 1.62 -13.92 -14.71
N LEU A 318 1.26 -13.34 -15.87
CA LEU A 318 -0.12 -12.90 -16.13
C LEU A 318 -1.15 -14.05 -16.12
N ASP A 319 -0.74 -15.31 -16.22
CA ASP A 319 -1.62 -16.46 -16.11
C ASP A 319 -1.78 -16.98 -14.66
N GLY A 320 -1.19 -16.27 -13.68
CA GLY A 320 -1.26 -16.63 -12.25
C GLY A 320 -0.28 -17.73 -11.83
N LYS A 321 0.70 -18.06 -12.68
CA LYS A 321 1.72 -19.06 -12.38
C LYS A 321 3.08 -18.44 -12.10
N ASN A 322 4.06 -19.32 -11.75
CA ASN A 322 5.45 -18.95 -11.53
C ASN A 322 5.62 -17.82 -10.51
N LEU A 323 4.89 -17.92 -9.38
CA LEU A 323 5.05 -17.00 -8.27
C LEU A 323 6.48 -17.08 -7.73
N GLU A 324 7.13 -15.93 -7.65
CA GLU A 324 8.51 -15.78 -7.21
C GLU A 324 8.61 -14.71 -6.13
N ARG A 325 9.36 -14.97 -5.06
CA ARG A 325 9.68 -13.96 -4.04
C ARG A 325 10.89 -13.16 -4.47
N VAL A 326 10.76 -11.84 -4.49
CA VAL A 326 11.78 -10.90 -4.98
C VAL A 326 12.59 -10.29 -3.85
N THR A 327 11.94 -9.91 -2.74
CA THR A 327 12.62 -9.39 -1.55
C THR A 327 12.53 -10.36 -0.37
N HIS A 328 13.57 -10.37 0.50
CA HIS A 328 13.78 -11.42 1.49
C HIS A 328 14.15 -10.85 2.87
N GLY A 329 13.31 -9.98 3.42
CA GLY A 329 13.56 -9.38 4.75
C GLY A 329 12.42 -9.62 5.72
N GLU A 330 12.70 -9.37 6.99
CA GLU A 330 11.68 -9.14 8.04
C GLU A 330 11.26 -7.66 8.00
N THR A 331 11.02 -7.15 6.78
CA THR A 331 10.80 -5.73 6.47
C THR A 331 9.39 -5.52 5.92
N PHE A 332 9.01 -4.26 5.79
CA PHE A 332 7.87 -3.84 5.01
C PHE A 332 8.39 -3.32 3.67
N ASP A 333 8.29 -4.12 2.63
CA ASP A 333 8.65 -3.75 1.26
C ASP A 333 7.37 -3.60 0.43
N ALA A 334 7.12 -2.41 -0.10
CA ALA A 334 5.86 -2.08 -0.77
C ALA A 334 6.02 -1.02 -1.87
N PHE A 335 4.96 -0.84 -2.66
CA PHE A 335 4.87 0.19 -3.72
C PHE A 335 5.99 0.10 -4.75
N PRO A 336 6.21 -1.08 -5.36
CA PRO A 336 7.25 -1.24 -6.36
C PRO A 336 6.83 -0.59 -7.68
N VAL A 337 7.70 0.24 -8.26
CA VAL A 337 7.45 0.90 -9.54
C VAL A 337 8.71 0.86 -10.39
N PHE A 338 8.64 0.26 -11.58
CA PHE A 338 9.73 0.27 -12.54
C PHE A 338 9.89 1.63 -13.21
N SER A 339 11.14 2.01 -13.52
CA SER A 339 11.42 3.09 -14.47
C SER A 339 10.87 2.74 -15.85
N ASN A 340 10.53 3.74 -16.67
CA ASN A 340 9.98 3.50 -18.01
C ASN A 340 10.97 2.74 -18.92
N ASP A 341 12.29 2.92 -18.70
CA ASP A 341 13.33 2.16 -19.42
C ASP A 341 13.52 0.72 -18.89
N GLY A 342 12.81 0.34 -17.81
CA GLY A 342 12.82 -0.98 -17.20
C GLY A 342 14.11 -1.36 -16.46
N LYS A 343 15.06 -0.43 -16.30
CA LYS A 343 16.38 -0.75 -15.71
C LYS A 343 16.44 -0.52 -14.21
N LYS A 344 15.50 0.18 -13.63
CA LYS A 344 15.47 0.48 -12.21
C LYS A 344 14.11 0.16 -11.62
N LEU A 345 14.15 -0.25 -10.35
CA LEU A 345 12.96 -0.38 -9.49
C LEU A 345 13.09 0.62 -8.37
N ILE A 346 12.03 1.41 -8.12
CA ILE A 346 11.85 2.15 -6.87
C ILE A 346 10.81 1.44 -6.02
N PHE A 347 11.04 1.39 -4.70
CA PHE A 347 10.09 0.83 -3.74
C PHE A 347 10.28 1.45 -2.37
N SER A 348 9.25 1.34 -1.53
CA SER A 348 9.29 1.75 -0.13
C SER A 348 9.71 0.59 0.76
N SER A 349 10.59 0.86 1.72
CA SER A 349 11.03 -0.16 2.67
C SER A 349 11.37 0.44 4.03
N ASN A 350 11.18 -0.33 5.10
CA ASN A 350 11.70 0.00 6.41
C ASN A 350 13.03 -0.71 6.71
N ARG A 351 13.69 -1.29 5.69
CA ARG A 351 15.07 -1.80 5.82
C ARG A 351 16.03 -0.66 6.18
N ASN A 352 17.12 -0.98 6.87
CA ASN A 352 18.17 -0.01 7.23
C ASN A 352 17.69 1.21 8.07
N ASN A 353 16.57 1.10 8.80
CA ASN A 353 16.04 2.19 9.63
C ASN A 353 16.36 2.03 11.13
N GLY A 354 17.29 1.14 11.50
CA GLY A 354 17.68 0.91 12.89
C GLY A 354 16.64 0.15 13.72
N GLY A 355 15.65 -0.48 13.07
CA GLY A 355 14.55 -1.20 13.73
C GLY A 355 13.34 -0.31 14.05
N GLY A 356 13.29 0.90 13.50
CA GLY A 356 12.10 1.76 13.51
C GLY A 356 11.00 1.27 12.57
N HIS A 357 9.88 2.02 12.55
CA HIS A 357 8.75 1.73 11.64
C HIS A 357 8.75 2.62 10.40
N ASP A 358 9.56 3.66 10.38
CA ASP A 358 9.68 4.60 9.27
C ASP A 358 9.96 3.88 7.95
N THR A 359 9.24 4.22 6.90
CA THR A 359 9.48 3.72 5.54
C THR A 359 10.31 4.72 4.75
N ASN A 360 11.23 4.23 3.95
CA ASN A 360 12.09 5.05 3.11
C ASN A 360 12.07 4.54 1.67
N LEU A 361 12.44 5.39 0.73
CA LEU A 361 12.53 5.06 -0.67
C LEU A 361 13.89 4.46 -1.00
N PHE A 362 13.86 3.39 -1.78
CA PHE A 362 15.04 2.70 -2.30
C PHE A 362 14.95 2.59 -3.82
N ILE A 363 16.06 2.84 -4.48
CA ILE A 363 16.21 2.58 -5.92
C ILE A 363 17.21 1.43 -6.09
N ALA A 364 16.81 0.39 -6.82
CA ALA A 364 17.65 -0.72 -7.21
C ALA A 364 17.85 -0.75 -8.72
N GLU A 365 19.06 -1.07 -9.18
CA GLU A 365 19.30 -1.47 -10.57
C GLU A 365 18.78 -2.89 -10.76
N TRP A 366 17.86 -3.07 -11.72
CA TRP A 366 17.19 -4.35 -11.98
C TRP A 366 18.00 -5.25 -12.92
N GLN A 367 17.89 -6.55 -12.70
CA GLN A 367 18.31 -7.61 -13.63
C GLN A 367 17.29 -8.74 -13.64
N ASP A 368 16.96 -9.24 -14.83
CA ASP A 368 16.08 -10.39 -15.06
C ASP A 368 16.73 -11.71 -14.66
#